data_945ba6cf10f43a90378acc5909ac876d
#
_entry.id   945ba6cf10f43a90378acc5909ac876d
#
_cell.length_a   1.000
_cell.length_b   1.000
_cell.length_c   1.000
_cell.angle_alpha   90.00
_cell.angle_beta   90.00
_cell.angle_gamma   90.00
#
_symmetry.space_group_name_H-M   'P 1'
#
loop_
_entity.id
_entity.type
_entity.pdbx_description
1 polymer ?
#
loop_
_entity_poly.entity_id
_entity_poly.type
_entity_poly.pdbx_seq_one_letter_code
_entity_poly.pdbx_strand_id
1 'polypeptide(L)' 'MSKERKPSKFVGISRVGEKGQIVIPKEARDMFGIAPGDSMVFLCDSRRGIALVKASVLESVADGIFKPEPEEENGK' A
#
# COMPACT_ATOMS: atom_id res chain seq x y z
N MET A 1 -13.28 -21.55 -15.81
CA MET A 1 -12.97 -21.22 -15.59
C MET A 1 -12.83 -20.58 -15.05
N SER A 2 -12.79 -20.53 -14.78
CA SER A 2 -12.71 -19.89 -14.25
C SER A 2 -12.25 -19.06 -14.31
N LYS A 3 -12.30 -18.72 -14.42
CA LYS A 3 -11.81 -17.89 -14.42
C LYS A 3 -11.49 -17.38 -13.37
N GLU A 4 -10.56 -17.22 -13.12
CA GLU A 4 -10.23 -16.78 -12.01
C GLU A 4 -10.25 -15.39 -11.92
N ARG A 5 -10.95 -14.79 -11.06
CA ARG A 5 -10.99 -13.44 -10.82
C ARG A 5 -10.24 -13.13 -9.64
N LYS A 6 -9.46 -12.02 -9.63
CA LYS A 6 -8.81 -11.56 -8.41
C LYS A 6 -9.84 -11.08 -7.45
N PRO A 7 -9.68 -11.36 -6.18
CA PRO A 7 -10.65 -10.89 -5.19
C PRO A 7 -10.61 -9.37 -5.10
N SER A 8 -11.72 -8.76 -4.79
CA SER A 8 -11.77 -7.33 -4.61
C SER A 8 -11.50 -6.92 -3.16
N LYS A 9 -11.49 -7.87 -2.26
CA LYS A 9 -11.24 -7.58 -0.86
C LYS A 9 -10.46 -8.71 -0.26
N PHE A 10 -9.61 -8.38 0.68
CA PHE A 10 -8.81 -9.38 1.35
C PHE A 10 -8.43 -8.89 2.72
N VAL A 11 -8.53 -9.74 3.70
CA VAL A 11 -8.07 -9.46 5.04
C VAL A 11 -7.04 -10.52 5.40
N GLY A 12 -5.88 -10.08 5.80
CA GLY A 12 -4.83 -11.01 6.18
C GLY A 12 -4.07 -10.48 7.36
N ILE A 13 -3.17 -11.29 7.87
CA ILE A 13 -2.36 -10.94 9.02
C ILE A 13 -0.92 -11.23 8.71
N SER A 14 -0.04 -10.32 9.08
CA SER A 14 1.38 -10.54 9.02
C SER A 14 1.98 -10.12 10.34
N ARG A 15 3.02 -10.79 10.74
CA ARG A 15 3.68 -10.48 11.98
C ARG A 15 4.89 -9.62 11.70
N VAL A 16 5.09 -8.60 12.49
CA VAL A 16 6.24 -7.71 12.31
C VAL A 16 7.48 -8.42 12.85
N GLY A 17 8.51 -8.52 12.04
CA GLY A 17 9.75 -9.16 12.43
C GLY A 17 10.60 -8.24 13.30
N GLU A 18 11.71 -8.77 13.73
CA GLU A 18 12.58 -8.05 14.65
C GLU A 18 13.11 -6.74 14.07
N LYS A 19 13.28 -6.71 12.79
CA LYS A 19 13.79 -5.52 12.14
C LYS A 19 12.69 -4.64 11.56
N GLY A 20 11.46 -4.93 11.94
CA GLY A 20 10.36 -4.12 11.48
C GLY A 20 9.78 -4.50 10.14
N GLN A 21 10.23 -5.63 9.58
CA GLN A 21 9.71 -6.02 8.28
C GLN A 21 8.49 -6.91 8.42
N ILE A 22 7.66 -6.91 7.40
CA ILE A 22 6.52 -7.80 7.33
C ILE A 22 6.52 -8.47 5.96
N VAL A 23 5.81 -9.58 5.89
CA VAL A 23 5.61 -10.26 4.62
C VAL A 23 4.25 -9.84 4.08
N ILE A 24 4.22 -9.37 2.87
CA ILE A 24 2.95 -9.03 2.23
C ILE A 24 2.30 -10.34 1.80
N PRO A 25 1.09 -10.62 2.27
CA PRO A 25 0.45 -11.90 1.93
C PRO A 25 0.32 -12.09 0.42
N LYS A 26 0.39 -13.35 0.02
CA LYS A 26 0.35 -13.66 -1.39
C LYS A 26 -0.91 -13.11 -2.07
N GLU A 27 -2.04 -13.23 -1.39
CA GLU A 27 -3.28 -12.74 -1.95
C GLU A 27 -3.24 -11.24 -2.20
N ALA A 28 -2.62 -10.49 -1.28
CA ALA A 28 -2.49 -9.06 -1.46
C ALA A 28 -1.55 -8.74 -2.61
N ARG A 29 -0.46 -9.50 -2.71
CA ARG A 29 0.45 -9.29 -3.83
C ARG A 29 -0.23 -9.54 -5.16
N ASP A 30 -1.05 -10.58 -5.21
CA ASP A 30 -1.77 -10.91 -6.44
C ASP A 30 -2.79 -9.85 -6.79
N MET A 31 -3.49 -9.32 -5.79
CA MET A 31 -4.49 -8.30 -6.04
C MET A 31 -3.90 -7.06 -6.67
N PHE A 32 -2.70 -6.70 -6.27
CA PHE A 32 -2.09 -5.45 -6.72
C PHE A 32 -0.91 -5.63 -7.65
N GLY A 33 -0.63 -6.86 -8.03
CA GLY A 33 0.47 -7.12 -8.95
C GLY A 33 1.83 -6.76 -8.39
N ILE A 34 2.04 -7.06 -7.12
CA ILE A 34 3.29 -6.75 -6.45
C ILE A 34 4.28 -7.87 -6.67
N ALA A 35 5.44 -7.54 -7.18
CA ALA A 35 6.46 -8.53 -7.51
C ALA A 35 7.77 -8.18 -6.83
N PRO A 36 8.67 -9.15 -6.72
CA PRO A 36 9.98 -8.86 -6.15
C PRO A 36 10.66 -7.71 -6.89
N GLY A 37 11.27 -6.85 -6.15
CA GLY A 37 11.93 -5.70 -6.74
C GLY A 37 11.05 -4.47 -6.85
N ASP A 38 9.76 -4.62 -6.68
CA ASP A 38 8.88 -3.46 -6.72
C ASP A 38 9.14 -2.57 -5.53
N SER A 39 9.01 -1.28 -5.74
CA SER A 39 9.11 -0.32 -4.65
C SER A 39 7.72 -0.01 -4.14
N MET A 40 7.60 0.05 -2.85
CA MET A 40 6.32 0.35 -2.21
C MET A 40 6.45 1.65 -1.44
N VAL A 41 5.38 2.41 -1.44
CA VAL A 41 5.34 3.68 -0.73
C VAL A 41 4.39 3.53 0.45
N PHE A 42 4.84 3.97 1.60
CA PHE A 42 4.04 3.94 2.80
C PHE A 42 3.44 5.32 3.02
N LEU A 43 2.14 5.37 3.11
CA LEU A 43 1.44 6.61 3.42
C LEU A 43 0.89 6.47 4.83
N CYS A 44 1.48 7.19 5.74
CA CYS A 44 1.16 7.02 7.16
C CYS A 44 0.45 8.22 7.70
N ASP A 45 -0.61 7.97 8.42
CA ASP A 45 -1.40 9.02 9.04
C ASP A 45 -1.70 8.56 10.46
N SER A 46 -1.35 9.38 11.43
CA SER A 46 -1.49 8.95 12.82
C SER A 46 -2.93 8.63 13.21
N ARG A 47 -3.89 9.15 12.49
CA ARG A 47 -5.27 8.88 12.79
C ARG A 47 -5.86 7.79 11.93
N ARG A 48 -5.42 7.71 10.69
CA ARG A 48 -6.01 6.77 9.76
C ARG A 48 -5.26 5.49 9.63
N GLY A 49 -3.97 5.50 9.94
CA GLY A 49 -3.18 4.30 9.86
C GLY A 49 -2.20 4.36 8.71
N ILE A 50 -1.93 3.22 8.13
CA ILE A 50 -0.91 3.08 7.10
C ILE A 50 -1.54 2.55 5.83
N ALA A 51 -1.23 3.18 4.72
CA ALA A 51 -1.57 2.64 3.41
C ALA A 51 -0.27 2.30 2.71
N LEU A 52 -0.28 1.22 1.99
CA LEU A 52 0.88 0.73 1.28
C LEU A 52 0.53 0.63 -0.18
N VAL A 53 1.20 1.38 -1.03
CA VAL A 53 0.89 1.38 -2.44
C VAL A 53 2.14 1.18 -3.26
N LYS A 54 2.00 0.65 -4.47
CA LYS A 54 3.13 0.51 -5.35
C LYS A 54 3.58 1.90 -5.81
N ALA A 55 4.87 2.07 -5.92
CA ALA A 55 5.38 3.37 -6.33
C ALA A 55 4.85 3.78 -7.69
N SER A 56 4.63 2.82 -8.57
CA SER A 56 4.13 3.13 -9.90
C SER A 56 2.72 3.68 -9.90
N VAL A 57 1.99 3.50 -8.80
CA VAL A 57 0.61 3.96 -8.71
C VAL A 57 0.51 5.27 -7.94
N LEU A 58 1.63 5.71 -7.40
CA LEU A 58 1.61 6.84 -6.48
C LEU A 58 1.02 8.10 -7.09
N GLU A 59 1.32 8.36 -8.34
CA GLU A 59 0.81 9.56 -8.97
C GLU A 59 -0.70 9.59 -9.00
N SER A 60 -1.32 8.48 -9.36
CA SER A 60 -2.76 8.41 -9.38
C SER A 60 -3.35 8.59 -8.00
N VAL A 61 -2.73 7.97 -7.03
CA VAL A 61 -3.22 8.03 -5.67
C VAL A 61 -3.12 9.45 -5.15
N ALA A 62 -1.99 10.07 -5.37
CA ALA A 62 -1.77 11.41 -4.87
C ALA A 62 -2.73 12.41 -5.50
N ASP A 63 -3.00 12.23 -6.78
CA ASP A 63 -3.87 13.16 -7.44
C ASP A 63 -5.32 12.99 -7.08
N GLY A 64 -5.76 11.80 -6.89
CA GLY A 64 -7.18 11.57 -6.74
C GLY A 64 -7.64 11.18 -5.36
N ILE A 65 -6.91 10.31 -4.71
CA ILE A 65 -7.39 9.69 -3.51
C ILE A 65 -6.71 10.21 -2.27
N PHE A 66 -5.43 10.36 -2.33
CA PHE A 66 -4.67 10.74 -1.15
C PHE A 66 -3.84 11.97 -1.48
N LYS A 67 -4.31 13.13 -1.07
CA LYS A 67 -3.60 14.34 -1.32
C LYS A 67 -2.84 14.78 -0.13
N PRO A 68 -1.56 15.12 -0.25
CA PRO A 68 -0.82 15.64 0.90
C PRO A 68 -1.37 17.00 1.30
N GLU A 69 -1.21 17.33 2.55
CA GLU A 69 -1.64 18.61 3.05
C GLU A 69 -0.71 19.66 2.54
N PRO A 70 -1.24 20.70 2.00
CA PRO A 70 -0.36 21.72 1.50
C PRO A 70 0.45 22.41 2.56
N GLU A 71 0.12 22.49 3.63
CA GLU A 71 0.80 23.09 4.54
C GLU A 71 1.61 22.64 5.32
N GLU A 72 1.83 22.38 5.29
CA GLU A 72 2.49 21.89 5.96
C GLU A 72 3.56 21.93 5.89
N GLU A 73 3.39 22.24 5.60
CA GLU A 73 4.27 22.29 5.66
C GLU A 73 4.92 22.83 5.92
N ASN A 74 4.80 23.04 5.95
CA ASN A 74 5.45 23.63 6.25
C ASN A 74 5.98 24.01 6.68
N GLY A 75 5.77 24.00 6.78
CA GLY A 75 6.35 24.39 7.31
C GLY A 75 6.87 24.58 7.46
N LYS A 76 6.84 24.65 7.50
CA LYS A 76 7.46 24.76 7.75
C LYS A 76 7.75 24.91 7.87
#